data_2339f21e070cbe5fb84e0564cf6c5f1f
#
_entry.id   2339f21e070cbe5fb84e0564cf6c5f1f
#
_cell.length_a   1.000
_cell.length_b   1.000
_cell.length_c   1.000
_cell.angle_alpha   90.00
_cell.angle_beta   90.00
_cell.angle_gamma   90.00
#
_symmetry.space_group_name_H-M   'P 1'
#
loop_
_entity.id
_entity.type
_entity.pdbx_description
1 polymer ?
#
loop_
_entity_poly.entity_id
_entity_poly.type
_entity_poly.pdbx_seq_one_letter_code
_entity_poly.pdbx_strand_id
1 'polypeptide(L)'
;MSENQKRLAVAPMMDWTDRQCRTFHRSLTKEAVLYSEMVTTGALIHGDVPRHLDFDDIQHPVVLQLGGSEPVDLATSAKLAMKWGYDEVDLNCGCPSERVQRGSFGACLMAEPQLVADCVKAMVDAVSIPVTVKHRIGLNEMDVRAHAKDYQFTLDFICQVAEAGASQVTIHARNAILKGLSPKENRTIPPLQYDMAKQLRLDAQKHFPHLKVLLNGGLENNGDIARYWNDFDGFMI
;
A
#
# COMPACT_ATOMS: atom_id res chain seq x y z
N MET A 1 -13.54 -6.64 -16.21
CA MET A 1 -12.49 -7.61 -15.86
C MET A 1 -13.19 -8.88 -15.38
N SER A 2 -12.81 -10.06 -15.89
CA SER A 2 -13.44 -11.32 -15.44
C SER A 2 -13.18 -11.52 -13.94
N GLU A 3 -14.16 -12.05 -13.21
CA GLU A 3 -14.10 -12.30 -11.74
C GLU A 3 -12.90 -13.14 -11.27
N ASN A 4 -12.10 -13.66 -12.19
CA ASN A 4 -11.00 -14.61 -11.93
C ASN A 4 -9.60 -14.06 -12.26
N GLN A 5 -9.47 -12.77 -12.63
CA GLN A 5 -8.17 -12.21 -13.00
C GLN A 5 -7.43 -11.71 -11.75
N LYS A 6 -6.34 -12.38 -11.38
CA LYS A 6 -5.47 -11.97 -10.29
C LYS A 6 -4.72 -10.70 -10.66
N ARG A 7 -4.63 -9.76 -9.72
CA ARG A 7 -3.91 -8.51 -9.89
C ARG A 7 -2.42 -8.72 -9.66
N LEU A 8 -1.59 -8.31 -10.59
CA LEU A 8 -0.14 -8.17 -10.42
C LEU A 8 0.21 -6.68 -10.34
N ALA A 9 1.01 -6.29 -9.37
CA ALA A 9 1.44 -4.90 -9.20
C ALA A 9 2.95 -4.80 -8.97
N VAL A 10 3.54 -3.67 -9.39
CA VAL A 10 4.91 -3.29 -9.07
C VAL A 10 4.89 -2.33 -7.88
N ALA A 11 5.61 -2.69 -6.81
CA ALA A 11 5.60 -1.95 -5.56
C ALA A 11 6.15 -0.52 -5.68
N PRO A 12 5.59 0.45 -4.95
CA PRO A 12 6.15 1.80 -4.85
C PRO A 12 7.52 1.78 -4.17
N MET A 13 8.54 2.31 -4.83
CA MET A 13 9.92 2.32 -4.35
C MET A 13 10.57 3.68 -4.59
N MET A 14 10.91 4.39 -3.51
CA MET A 14 11.64 5.66 -3.59
C MET A 14 12.96 5.49 -4.35
N ASP A 15 13.27 6.45 -5.20
CA ASP A 15 14.44 6.50 -6.09
C ASP A 15 14.47 5.40 -7.17
N TRP A 16 13.37 4.63 -7.33
CA TRP A 16 13.28 3.53 -8.29
C TRP A 16 12.06 3.60 -9.20
N THR A 17 10.84 3.70 -8.65
CA THR A 17 9.62 3.65 -9.47
C THR A 17 9.21 5.04 -9.99
N ASP A 18 10.19 5.78 -10.48
CA ASP A 18 10.00 7.04 -11.19
C ASP A 18 9.30 6.84 -12.56
N ARG A 19 9.08 7.94 -13.29
CA ARG A 19 8.44 7.90 -14.60
C ARG A 19 9.16 6.98 -15.59
N GLN A 20 10.50 7.01 -15.62
CA GLN A 20 11.31 6.24 -16.54
C GLN A 20 11.24 4.74 -16.22
N CYS A 21 11.34 4.38 -14.96
CA CYS A 21 11.20 3.00 -14.50
C CYS A 21 9.81 2.43 -14.82
N ARG A 22 8.74 3.19 -14.59
CA ARG A 22 7.38 2.75 -14.94
C ARG A 22 7.20 2.56 -16.44
N THR A 23 7.76 3.44 -17.27
CA THR A 23 7.75 3.28 -18.72
C THR A 23 8.51 2.01 -19.15
N PHE A 24 9.67 1.72 -18.53
CA PHE A 24 10.39 0.47 -18.76
C PHE A 24 9.56 -0.75 -18.35
N HIS A 25 8.96 -0.77 -17.17
CA HIS A 25 8.08 -1.86 -16.74
C HIS A 25 6.92 -2.05 -17.71
N ARG A 26 6.31 -0.98 -18.22
CA ARG A 26 5.21 -1.06 -19.18
C ARG A 26 5.63 -1.70 -20.50
N SER A 27 6.90 -1.58 -20.90
CA SER A 27 7.41 -2.28 -22.08
C SER A 27 7.47 -3.81 -21.90
N LEU A 28 7.55 -4.29 -20.64
CA LEU A 28 7.59 -5.70 -20.29
C LEU A 28 6.20 -6.32 -20.03
N THR A 29 5.22 -5.51 -19.64
CA THR A 29 3.87 -5.98 -19.29
C THR A 29 2.80 -4.96 -19.63
N LYS A 30 1.68 -5.42 -20.13
CA LYS A 30 0.49 -4.59 -20.42
C LYS A 30 -0.52 -4.58 -19.26
N GLU A 31 -0.46 -5.56 -18.37
CA GLU A 31 -1.50 -5.84 -17.38
C GLU A 31 -1.11 -5.44 -15.94
N ALA A 32 0.20 -5.42 -15.63
CA ALA A 32 0.64 -5.11 -14.29
C ALA A 32 0.30 -3.67 -13.91
N VAL A 33 -0.18 -3.47 -12.68
CA VAL A 33 -0.46 -2.16 -12.12
C VAL A 33 0.84 -1.54 -11.62
N LEU A 34 1.16 -0.35 -12.10
CA LEU A 34 2.39 0.36 -11.77
C LEU A 34 2.11 1.38 -10.68
N TYR A 35 2.94 1.42 -9.65
CA TYR A 35 2.85 2.42 -8.58
C TYR A 35 3.88 3.51 -8.79
N SER A 36 3.50 4.75 -8.48
CA SER A 36 4.46 5.85 -8.36
C SER A 36 5.39 5.64 -7.16
N GLU A 37 6.44 6.41 -7.05
CA GLU A 37 7.08 6.65 -5.77
C GLU A 37 6.08 7.28 -4.79
N MET A 38 6.36 7.20 -3.48
CA MET A 38 5.52 7.86 -2.49
C MET A 38 5.68 9.39 -2.57
N VAL A 39 4.59 10.10 -2.88
CA VAL A 39 4.53 11.56 -2.89
C VAL A 39 3.86 12.05 -1.61
N THR A 40 4.48 13.00 -0.90
CA THR A 40 3.88 13.56 0.32
C THR A 40 2.81 14.58 -0.02
N THR A 41 1.76 14.68 0.81
CA THR A 41 0.70 15.69 0.65
C THR A 41 1.27 17.10 0.61
N GLY A 42 2.26 17.41 1.45
CA GLY A 42 2.93 18.71 1.46
C GLY A 42 3.64 19.04 0.14
N ALA A 43 4.19 18.06 -0.57
CA ALA A 43 4.80 18.26 -1.89
C ALA A 43 3.76 18.62 -2.96
N LEU A 44 2.53 18.13 -2.84
CA LEU A 44 1.44 18.43 -3.77
C LEU A 44 0.73 19.74 -3.45
N ILE A 45 0.60 20.10 -2.17
CA ILE A 45 -0.12 21.30 -1.74
C ILE A 45 0.76 22.55 -1.89
N HIS A 46 2.06 22.43 -1.63
CA HIS A 46 2.99 23.56 -1.55
C HIS A 46 4.10 23.53 -2.61
N GLY A 47 4.24 22.44 -3.35
CA GLY A 47 5.31 22.22 -4.32
C GLY A 47 4.87 22.33 -5.77
N ASP A 48 5.73 21.85 -6.64
CA ASP A 48 5.52 21.77 -8.09
C ASP A 48 4.76 20.48 -8.44
N VAL A 49 3.44 20.57 -8.54
CA VAL A 49 2.55 19.43 -8.83
C VAL A 49 2.93 18.69 -10.11
N PRO A 50 3.18 19.37 -11.26
CA PRO A 50 3.63 18.70 -12.49
C PRO A 50 4.86 17.81 -12.28
N ARG A 51 5.84 18.31 -11.55
CA ARG A 51 7.06 17.56 -11.25
C ARG A 51 6.80 16.22 -10.56
N HIS A 52 5.75 16.14 -9.73
CA HIS A 52 5.44 14.98 -8.92
C HIS A 52 4.41 14.04 -9.56
N LEU A 53 3.51 14.58 -10.37
CA LEU A 53 2.38 13.83 -10.89
C LEU A 53 2.46 13.50 -12.38
N ASP A 54 3.40 14.10 -13.13
CA ASP A 54 3.51 13.85 -14.56
C ASP A 54 3.92 12.40 -14.88
N PHE A 55 3.22 11.78 -15.83
CA PHE A 55 3.50 10.43 -16.30
C PHE A 55 3.06 10.27 -17.78
N ASP A 56 3.50 9.20 -18.43
CA ASP A 56 3.14 8.91 -19.81
C ASP A 56 1.86 8.06 -19.87
N ASP A 57 0.95 8.37 -20.78
CA ASP A 57 -0.33 7.64 -20.98
C ASP A 57 -0.14 6.12 -21.13
N ILE A 58 0.99 5.70 -21.69
CA ILE A 58 1.28 4.27 -21.82
C ILE A 58 1.44 3.55 -20.48
N GLN A 59 1.66 4.27 -19.36
CA GLN A 59 1.89 3.68 -18.04
C GLN A 59 0.63 3.11 -17.39
N HIS A 60 -0.56 3.42 -17.90
CA HIS A 60 -1.81 2.85 -17.39
C HIS A 60 -1.85 1.31 -17.41
N PRO A 61 -2.41 0.67 -16.36
CA PRO A 61 -2.94 1.28 -15.15
C PRO A 61 -1.84 1.72 -14.19
N VAL A 62 -1.96 2.93 -13.66
CA VAL A 62 -0.99 3.58 -12.76
C VAL A 62 -1.65 4.12 -11.49
N VAL A 63 -1.02 3.89 -10.34
CA VAL A 63 -1.50 4.29 -9.01
C VAL A 63 -0.57 5.34 -8.42
N LEU A 64 -1.15 6.44 -7.91
CA LEU A 64 -0.40 7.40 -7.09
C LEU A 64 -0.34 6.93 -5.65
N GLN A 65 0.87 6.72 -5.09
CA GLN A 65 1.01 6.50 -3.66
C GLN A 65 1.24 7.81 -2.90
N LEU A 66 0.41 8.06 -1.88
CA LEU A 66 0.48 9.23 -1.01
C LEU A 66 1.09 8.90 0.35
N GLY A 67 1.85 9.86 0.90
CA GLY A 67 2.30 9.89 2.28
C GLY A 67 1.76 11.14 2.98
N GLY A 68 1.04 10.95 4.07
CA GLY A 68 0.43 12.03 4.86
C GLY A 68 -0.39 11.46 5.99
N SER A 69 -0.84 12.31 6.91
CA SER A 69 -1.66 11.96 8.07
C SER A 69 -2.81 12.94 8.33
N GLU A 70 -2.92 14.00 7.51
CA GLU A 70 -4.01 14.98 7.65
C GLU A 70 -5.13 14.67 6.64
N PRO A 71 -6.37 14.35 7.09
CA PRO A 71 -7.47 13.97 6.21
C PRO A 71 -7.77 14.98 5.10
N VAL A 72 -7.74 16.28 5.41
CA VAL A 72 -8.02 17.37 4.44
C VAL A 72 -6.94 17.43 3.35
N ASP A 73 -5.68 17.25 3.72
CA ASP A 73 -4.54 17.29 2.80
C ASP A 73 -4.54 16.05 1.89
N LEU A 74 -4.90 14.88 2.45
CA LEU A 74 -5.03 13.64 1.68
C LEU A 74 -6.21 13.71 0.71
N ALA A 75 -7.37 14.24 1.13
CA ALA A 75 -8.50 14.47 0.23
C ALA A 75 -8.13 15.41 -0.93
N THR A 76 -7.39 16.50 -0.64
CA THR A 76 -6.90 17.43 -1.66
C THR A 76 -5.93 16.76 -2.62
N SER A 77 -5.00 15.97 -2.09
CA SER A 77 -4.02 15.22 -2.88
C SER A 77 -4.67 14.13 -3.74
N ALA A 78 -5.71 13.45 -3.22
CA ALA A 78 -6.49 12.48 -3.98
C ALA A 78 -7.24 13.13 -5.17
N LYS A 79 -7.81 14.32 -4.96
CA LYS A 79 -8.42 15.09 -6.08
C LYS A 79 -7.39 15.44 -7.16
N LEU A 80 -6.17 15.78 -6.77
CA LEU A 80 -5.09 16.02 -7.73
C LEU A 80 -4.74 14.74 -8.49
N ALA A 81 -4.63 13.58 -7.81
CA ALA A 81 -4.41 12.29 -8.46
C ALA A 81 -5.47 12.01 -9.54
N MET A 82 -6.75 12.13 -9.19
CA MET A 82 -7.86 11.93 -10.13
C MET A 82 -7.82 12.93 -11.30
N LYS A 83 -7.52 14.20 -11.03
CA LYS A 83 -7.40 15.24 -12.05
C LYS A 83 -6.26 14.97 -13.04
N TRP A 84 -5.16 14.39 -12.56
CA TRP A 84 -4.00 14.02 -13.40
C TRP A 84 -4.17 12.68 -14.11
N GLY A 85 -5.28 11.97 -13.90
CA GLY A 85 -5.62 10.77 -14.64
C GLY A 85 -5.11 9.48 -14.01
N TYR A 86 -4.66 9.49 -12.75
CA TYR A 86 -4.32 8.24 -12.06
C TYR A 86 -5.53 7.33 -11.92
N ASP A 87 -5.32 6.02 -12.13
CA ASP A 87 -6.39 5.02 -12.06
C ASP A 87 -6.85 4.74 -10.62
N GLU A 88 -5.95 4.89 -9.66
CA GLU A 88 -6.20 4.69 -8.22
C GLU A 88 -5.27 5.59 -7.39
N VAL A 89 -5.62 5.76 -6.12
CA VAL A 89 -4.78 6.42 -5.13
C VAL A 89 -4.57 5.52 -3.93
N ASP A 90 -3.33 5.42 -3.47
CA ASP A 90 -2.90 4.52 -2.39
C ASP A 90 -2.32 5.30 -1.21
N LEU A 91 -2.71 4.95 0.02
CA LEU A 91 -2.15 5.53 1.23
C LEU A 91 -1.04 4.63 1.78
N ASN A 92 0.14 5.22 1.99
CA ASN A 92 1.28 4.50 2.58
C ASN A 92 1.16 4.41 4.10
N CYS A 93 0.93 3.21 4.61
CA CYS A 93 1.00 2.85 6.03
C CYS A 93 2.07 1.76 6.29
N GLY A 94 3.12 1.70 5.46
CA GLY A 94 4.12 0.63 5.54
C GLY A 94 5.59 1.05 5.54
N CYS A 95 5.90 2.30 5.20
CA CYS A 95 7.28 2.78 5.16
C CYS A 95 7.82 3.04 6.58
N PRO A 96 8.94 2.37 7.00
CA PRO A 96 9.49 2.51 8.34
C PRO A 96 10.61 3.57 8.44
N SER A 97 10.87 4.37 7.40
CA SER A 97 12.01 5.29 7.39
C SER A 97 11.86 6.39 8.46
N GLU A 98 12.97 6.79 9.08
CA GLU A 98 12.99 7.87 10.09
C GLU A 98 12.44 9.19 9.55
N ARG A 99 12.72 9.52 8.27
CA ARG A 99 12.20 10.73 7.63
C ARG A 99 10.68 10.71 7.59
N VAL A 100 10.10 9.56 7.28
CA VAL A 100 8.66 9.35 7.22
C VAL A 100 8.05 9.40 8.63
N GLN A 101 8.69 8.79 9.60
CA GLN A 101 8.25 8.85 11.01
C GLN A 101 8.27 10.28 11.57
N ARG A 102 9.30 11.09 11.24
CA ARG A 102 9.35 12.51 11.63
C ARG A 102 8.20 13.32 11.04
N GLY A 103 7.69 12.92 9.89
CA GLY A 103 6.50 13.49 9.26
C GLY A 103 5.18 12.90 9.78
N SER A 104 5.21 12.01 10.78
CA SER A 104 4.05 11.34 11.37
C SER A 104 3.19 10.58 10.36
N PHE A 105 3.80 9.92 9.37
CA PHE A 105 3.11 9.07 8.37
C PHE A 105 3.88 7.77 8.08
N GLY A 106 3.40 6.93 7.18
CA GLY A 106 3.99 5.62 6.89
C GLY A 106 3.63 4.55 7.92
N ALA A 107 4.56 3.67 8.26
CA ALA A 107 4.28 2.52 9.13
C ALA A 107 3.81 2.89 10.54
N CYS A 108 4.27 4.02 11.09
CA CYS A 108 3.84 4.47 12.41
C CYS A 108 2.33 4.74 12.49
N LEU A 109 1.67 5.06 11.37
CA LEU A 109 0.22 5.26 11.30
C LEU A 109 -0.57 3.98 11.64
N MET A 110 0.01 2.80 11.53
CA MET A 110 -0.68 1.59 11.96
C MET A 110 -1.03 1.59 13.47
N ALA A 111 -0.33 2.41 14.27
CA ALA A 111 -0.66 2.60 15.69
C ALA A 111 -1.84 3.56 15.93
N GLU A 112 -2.30 4.25 14.89
CA GLU A 112 -3.39 5.25 14.93
C GLU A 112 -4.50 4.86 13.93
N PRO A 113 -5.13 3.67 14.09
CA PRO A 113 -6.02 3.12 13.06
C PRO A 113 -7.25 3.99 12.79
N GLN A 114 -7.76 4.70 13.81
CA GLN A 114 -8.86 5.65 13.64
C GLN A 114 -8.45 6.84 12.75
N LEU A 115 -7.26 7.41 12.96
CA LEU A 115 -6.75 8.49 12.11
C LEU A 115 -6.60 8.02 10.66
N VAL A 116 -6.12 6.79 10.44
CA VAL A 116 -6.02 6.23 9.08
C VAL A 116 -7.40 6.03 8.46
N ALA A 117 -8.39 5.56 9.23
CA ALA A 117 -9.77 5.43 8.77
C ALA A 117 -10.36 6.79 8.38
N ASP A 118 -10.14 7.85 9.17
CA ASP A 118 -10.56 9.21 8.87
C ASP A 118 -9.88 9.74 7.58
N CYS A 119 -8.60 9.46 7.40
CA CYS A 119 -7.85 9.78 6.17
C CYS A 119 -8.43 9.06 4.95
N VAL A 120 -8.64 7.74 5.05
CA VAL A 120 -9.22 6.94 3.96
C VAL A 120 -10.62 7.44 3.62
N LYS A 121 -11.47 7.68 4.63
CA LYS A 121 -12.82 8.20 4.43
C LYS A 121 -12.81 9.53 3.70
N ALA A 122 -11.93 10.46 4.10
CA ALA A 122 -11.80 11.76 3.46
C ALA A 122 -11.34 11.63 1.99
N MET A 123 -10.44 10.69 1.68
CA MET A 123 -10.04 10.40 0.31
C MET A 123 -11.19 9.81 -0.50
N VAL A 124 -11.88 8.80 0.02
CA VAL A 124 -13.02 8.12 -0.64
C VAL A 124 -14.14 9.11 -0.97
N ASP A 125 -14.48 10.01 -0.03
CA ASP A 125 -15.52 11.03 -0.24
C ASP A 125 -15.11 12.09 -1.27
N ALA A 126 -13.80 12.23 -1.52
CA ALA A 126 -13.26 13.27 -2.38
C ALA A 126 -13.14 12.87 -3.85
N VAL A 127 -13.09 11.56 -4.17
CA VAL A 127 -12.79 11.06 -5.52
C VAL A 127 -13.67 9.88 -5.91
N SER A 128 -13.79 9.64 -7.24
CA SER A 128 -14.49 8.47 -7.80
C SER A 128 -13.56 7.31 -8.16
N ILE A 129 -12.25 7.51 -8.10
CA ILE A 129 -11.25 6.45 -8.32
C ILE A 129 -11.05 5.64 -7.04
N PRO A 130 -10.67 4.35 -7.13
CA PRO A 130 -10.43 3.51 -5.97
C PRO A 130 -9.38 4.09 -5.02
N VAL A 131 -9.66 3.99 -3.71
CA VAL A 131 -8.69 4.28 -2.63
C VAL A 131 -8.20 2.97 -2.06
N THR A 132 -6.88 2.82 -1.95
CA THR A 132 -6.22 1.61 -1.44
C THR A 132 -5.25 1.95 -0.31
N VAL A 133 -4.85 0.95 0.47
CA VAL A 133 -3.91 1.13 1.60
C VAL A 133 -2.82 0.06 1.53
N LYS A 134 -1.54 0.48 1.61
CA LYS A 134 -0.41 -0.44 1.70
C LYS A 134 0.21 -0.39 3.09
N HIS A 135 0.23 -1.54 3.79
CA HIS A 135 0.64 -1.61 5.19
C HIS A 135 1.53 -2.84 5.50
N ARG A 136 1.97 -2.94 6.74
CA ARG A 136 2.73 -4.06 7.31
C ARG A 136 1.82 -4.94 8.19
N ILE A 137 2.38 -6.04 8.75
CA ILE A 137 1.64 -6.96 9.62
C ILE A 137 1.84 -6.71 11.12
N GLY A 138 2.50 -5.63 11.49
CA GLY A 138 2.76 -5.24 12.87
C GLY A 138 3.90 -4.26 12.97
N LEU A 139 4.18 -3.81 14.21
CA LEU A 139 5.20 -2.80 14.51
C LEU A 139 6.17 -3.30 15.60
N ASN A 140 7.47 -3.08 15.36
CA ASN A 140 8.56 -3.25 16.34
C ASN A 140 8.74 -4.66 16.93
N GLU A 141 8.08 -5.69 16.38
CA GLU A 141 8.19 -7.06 16.87
C GLU A 141 9.03 -7.92 15.91
N MET A 142 10.03 -8.58 16.46
CA MET A 142 10.90 -9.50 15.74
C MET A 142 10.65 -10.96 16.14
N ASP A 143 10.00 -11.21 17.27
CA ASP A 143 9.68 -12.55 17.72
C ASP A 143 8.35 -13.03 17.13
N VAL A 144 8.43 -14.00 16.24
CA VAL A 144 7.23 -14.63 15.64
C VAL A 144 6.29 -15.28 16.68
N ARG A 145 6.75 -15.48 17.92
CA ARG A 145 5.90 -15.98 19.01
C ARG A 145 4.91 -14.94 19.53
N ALA A 146 5.13 -13.66 19.23
CA ALA A 146 4.17 -12.57 19.52
C ALA A 146 2.95 -12.53 18.57
N HIS A 147 2.81 -13.52 17.72
CA HIS A 147 1.84 -13.67 16.64
C HIS A 147 0.41 -13.23 16.98
N ALA A 148 -0.11 -13.59 18.14
CA ALA A 148 -1.49 -13.27 18.50
C ALA A 148 -1.75 -11.77 18.67
N LYS A 149 -0.78 -11.03 19.21
CA LYS A 149 -0.88 -9.58 19.40
C LYS A 149 -0.82 -8.83 18.08
N ASP A 150 0.15 -9.17 17.24
CA ASP A 150 0.29 -8.55 15.92
C ASP A 150 -0.88 -8.90 14.99
N TYR A 151 -1.41 -10.10 15.10
CA TYR A 151 -2.57 -10.55 14.35
C TYR A 151 -3.80 -9.68 14.61
N GLN A 152 -4.21 -9.56 15.89
CA GLN A 152 -5.39 -8.76 16.24
C GLN A 152 -5.20 -7.29 15.88
N PHE A 153 -4.04 -6.73 16.20
CA PHE A 153 -3.66 -5.36 15.84
C PHE A 153 -3.83 -5.10 14.33
N THR A 154 -3.34 -6.02 13.50
CA THR A 154 -3.41 -5.87 12.05
C THR A 154 -4.81 -6.13 11.51
N LEU A 155 -5.54 -7.10 12.08
CA LEU A 155 -6.94 -7.35 11.68
C LEU A 155 -7.82 -6.14 11.98
N ASP A 156 -7.69 -5.55 13.18
CA ASP A 156 -8.45 -4.36 13.57
C ASP A 156 -8.13 -3.18 12.64
N PHE A 157 -6.86 -2.99 12.28
CA PHE A 157 -6.43 -1.98 11.31
C PHE A 157 -7.10 -2.21 9.94
N ILE A 158 -7.03 -3.43 9.39
CA ILE A 158 -7.64 -3.78 8.09
C ILE A 158 -9.15 -3.53 8.12
N CYS A 159 -9.83 -3.96 9.18
CA CYS A 159 -11.28 -3.76 9.31
C CYS A 159 -11.65 -2.27 9.34
N GLN A 160 -10.92 -1.44 10.08
CA GLN A 160 -11.21 -0.01 10.16
C GLN A 160 -11.01 0.70 8.81
N VAL A 161 -9.93 0.40 8.09
CA VAL A 161 -9.72 1.02 6.76
C VAL A 161 -10.71 0.51 5.71
N ALA A 162 -11.15 -0.75 5.81
CA ALA A 162 -12.18 -1.31 4.94
C ALA A 162 -13.54 -0.67 5.19
N GLU A 163 -13.92 -0.47 6.46
CA GLU A 163 -15.14 0.22 6.86
C GLU A 163 -15.15 1.67 6.39
N ALA A 164 -13.99 2.34 6.39
CA ALA A 164 -13.82 3.69 5.85
C ALA A 164 -13.93 3.76 4.31
N GLY A 165 -13.99 2.62 3.62
CA GLY A 165 -14.22 2.52 2.18
C GLY A 165 -12.99 2.18 1.33
N ALA A 166 -11.90 1.73 1.93
CA ALA A 166 -10.78 1.20 1.15
C ALA A 166 -11.22 0.00 0.31
N SER A 167 -10.95 0.03 -0.99
CA SER A 167 -11.31 -1.05 -1.92
C SER A 167 -10.31 -2.21 -1.92
N GLN A 168 -9.08 -1.95 -1.47
CA GLN A 168 -7.99 -2.91 -1.43
C GLN A 168 -7.01 -2.58 -0.31
N VAL A 169 -6.46 -3.61 0.30
CA VAL A 169 -5.25 -3.52 1.13
C VAL A 169 -4.12 -4.34 0.52
N THR A 170 -2.89 -3.85 0.62
CA THR A 170 -1.69 -4.60 0.23
C THR A 170 -0.85 -4.87 1.47
N ILE A 171 -0.72 -6.12 1.84
CA ILE A 171 -0.02 -6.57 3.04
C ILE A 171 1.44 -6.89 2.70
N HIS A 172 2.39 -6.06 3.15
CA HIS A 172 3.78 -6.50 3.20
C HIS A 172 3.94 -7.46 4.40
N ALA A 173 4.15 -8.73 4.12
CA ALA A 173 4.11 -9.81 5.10
C ALA A 173 5.31 -9.83 6.08
N ARG A 174 5.76 -8.68 6.54
CA ARG A 174 6.79 -8.46 7.57
C ARG A 174 6.38 -7.33 8.50
N ASN A 175 6.78 -7.42 9.76
CA ASN A 175 6.66 -6.30 10.70
C ASN A 175 7.54 -5.12 10.25
N ALA A 176 7.12 -3.91 10.60
CA ALA A 176 7.95 -2.72 10.45
C ALA A 176 8.73 -2.49 11.75
N ILE A 177 10.06 -2.50 11.67
CA ILE A 177 10.93 -2.13 12.78
C ILE A 177 11.27 -0.65 12.63
N LEU A 178 10.69 0.16 13.52
CA LEU A 178 10.77 1.62 13.42
C LEU A 178 12.11 2.18 13.87
N LYS A 179 12.86 1.45 14.70
CA LYS A 179 14.17 1.87 15.20
C LYS A 179 15.20 0.76 15.01
N GLY A 180 16.40 1.14 14.58
CA GLY A 180 17.54 0.23 14.47
C GLY A 180 17.69 -0.52 13.15
N LEU A 181 16.72 -0.42 12.23
CA LEU A 181 16.84 -0.99 10.89
C LEU A 181 16.58 0.08 9.82
N SER A 182 17.41 0.11 8.80
CA SER A 182 17.17 0.91 7.59
C SER A 182 15.93 0.40 6.83
N PRO A 183 15.35 1.20 5.91
CA PRO A 183 14.27 0.74 5.05
C PRO A 183 14.62 -0.50 4.21
N LYS A 184 15.88 -0.65 3.81
CA LYS A 184 16.37 -1.84 3.08
C LYS A 184 16.36 -3.07 3.97
N GLU A 185 16.91 -2.98 5.17
CA GLU A 185 16.92 -4.06 6.16
C GLU A 185 15.51 -4.48 6.58
N ASN A 186 14.59 -3.53 6.70
CA ASN A 186 13.17 -3.78 6.96
C ASN A 186 12.46 -4.59 5.87
N ARG A 187 13.05 -4.72 4.68
CA ARG A 187 12.53 -5.58 3.60
C ARG A 187 13.12 -6.98 3.63
N THR A 188 14.17 -7.22 4.41
CA THR A 188 14.91 -8.49 4.39
C THR A 188 15.02 -9.18 5.74
N ILE A 189 15.25 -8.44 6.83
CA ILE A 189 15.54 -8.98 8.16
C ILE A 189 14.30 -9.46 8.90
N PRO A 190 13.20 -8.66 9.07
CA PRO A 190 12.03 -9.16 9.77
C PRO A 190 11.46 -10.39 9.05
N PRO A 191 11.05 -11.44 9.77
CA PRO A 191 10.59 -12.68 9.17
C PRO A 191 9.33 -12.48 8.33
N LEU A 192 9.24 -13.24 7.22
CA LEU A 192 8.02 -13.32 6.41
C LEU A 192 6.97 -14.18 7.13
N GLN A 193 5.73 -13.70 7.16
CA GLN A 193 4.60 -14.34 7.84
C GLN A 193 3.41 -14.47 6.87
N TYR A 194 3.58 -15.28 5.82
CA TYR A 194 2.56 -15.45 4.78
C TYR A 194 1.28 -16.13 5.30
N ASP A 195 1.41 -17.09 6.23
CA ASP A 195 0.25 -17.77 6.82
C ASP A 195 -0.60 -16.78 7.64
N MET A 196 0.04 -15.86 8.36
CA MET A 196 -0.66 -14.76 9.04
C MET A 196 -1.37 -13.85 8.05
N ALA A 197 -0.70 -13.45 6.97
CA ALA A 197 -1.31 -12.59 5.94
C ALA A 197 -2.52 -13.28 5.28
N LYS A 198 -2.43 -14.58 5.01
CA LYS A 198 -3.54 -15.40 4.49
C LYS A 198 -4.72 -15.42 5.47
N GLN A 199 -4.46 -15.67 6.75
CA GLN A 199 -5.52 -15.70 7.76
C GLN A 199 -6.19 -14.34 7.94
N LEU A 200 -5.40 -13.25 7.94
CA LEU A 200 -5.92 -11.87 7.96
C LEU A 200 -6.88 -11.59 6.80
N ARG A 201 -6.52 -12.03 5.58
CA ARG A 201 -7.42 -11.93 4.43
C ARG A 201 -8.73 -12.66 4.67
N LEU A 202 -8.65 -13.93 5.08
CA LEU A 202 -9.84 -14.76 5.29
C LEU A 202 -10.80 -14.16 6.32
N ASP A 203 -10.25 -13.63 7.43
CA ASP A 203 -11.05 -13.08 8.49
C ASP A 203 -11.60 -11.68 8.15
N ALA A 204 -10.81 -10.82 7.51
CA ALA A 204 -11.31 -9.53 7.03
C ALA A 204 -12.42 -9.67 5.99
N GLN A 205 -12.31 -10.62 5.06
CA GLN A 205 -13.30 -10.84 4.01
C GLN A 205 -14.62 -11.48 4.52
N LYS A 206 -14.66 -12.03 5.74
CA LYS A 206 -15.94 -12.42 6.37
C LYS A 206 -16.85 -11.21 6.63
N HIS A 207 -16.26 -10.07 6.95
CA HIS A 207 -16.98 -8.82 7.24
C HIS A 207 -17.02 -7.89 6.01
N PHE A 208 -16.00 -7.93 5.17
CA PHE A 208 -15.83 -7.09 3.98
C PHE A 208 -15.57 -7.94 2.73
N PRO A 209 -16.56 -8.67 2.20
CA PRO A 209 -16.37 -9.62 1.08
C PRO A 209 -15.83 -8.97 -0.21
N HIS A 210 -16.04 -7.67 -0.38
CA HIS A 210 -15.59 -6.90 -1.54
C HIS A 210 -14.13 -6.40 -1.41
N LEU A 211 -13.56 -6.45 -0.19
CA LEU A 211 -12.19 -6.01 0.05
C LEU A 211 -11.20 -6.92 -0.67
N LYS A 212 -10.36 -6.36 -1.53
CA LYS A 212 -9.26 -7.11 -2.14
C LYS A 212 -8.03 -7.08 -1.24
N VAL A 213 -7.36 -8.21 -1.11
CA VAL A 213 -6.13 -8.33 -0.32
C VAL A 213 -5.00 -8.85 -1.18
N LEU A 214 -3.98 -8.01 -1.40
CA LEU A 214 -2.78 -8.36 -2.14
C LEU A 214 -1.64 -8.74 -1.19
N LEU A 215 -0.88 -9.77 -1.59
CA LEU A 215 0.35 -10.16 -0.90
C LEU A 215 1.55 -9.38 -1.46
N ASN A 216 2.42 -8.90 -0.57
CA ASN A 216 3.70 -8.28 -0.91
C ASN A 216 4.80 -8.74 0.07
N GLY A 217 6.05 -8.65 -0.37
CA GLY A 217 7.25 -8.93 0.41
C GLY A 217 7.84 -10.32 0.13
N GLY A 218 9.09 -10.36 -0.33
CA GLY A 218 9.85 -11.58 -0.57
C GLY A 218 9.34 -12.44 -1.74
N LEU A 219 8.54 -11.90 -2.63
CA LEU A 219 8.11 -12.57 -3.87
C LEU A 219 9.15 -12.29 -4.95
N GLU A 220 10.02 -13.25 -5.22
CA GLU A 220 11.19 -13.05 -6.09
C GLU A 220 11.02 -13.73 -7.46
N ASN A 221 10.09 -14.65 -7.58
CA ASN A 221 9.88 -15.40 -8.81
C ASN A 221 8.44 -15.92 -8.96
N ASN A 222 8.11 -16.44 -10.14
CA ASN A 222 6.78 -16.97 -10.45
C ASN A 222 6.39 -18.17 -9.56
N GLY A 223 7.34 -18.94 -9.05
CA GLY A 223 7.08 -20.05 -8.14
C GLY A 223 6.53 -19.58 -6.80
N ASP A 224 7.02 -18.45 -6.29
CA ASP A 224 6.50 -17.84 -5.06
C ASP A 224 5.04 -17.38 -5.25
N ILE A 225 4.74 -16.75 -6.38
CA ILE A 225 3.38 -16.33 -6.73
C ILE A 225 2.46 -17.56 -6.90
N ALA A 226 2.91 -18.58 -7.62
CA ALA A 226 2.13 -19.79 -7.87
C ALA A 226 1.75 -20.52 -6.58
N ARG A 227 2.65 -20.57 -5.60
CA ARG A 227 2.42 -21.20 -4.29
C ARG A 227 1.21 -20.60 -3.56
N TYR A 228 1.02 -19.27 -3.65
CA TYR A 228 -0.03 -18.53 -2.92
C TYR A 228 -1.18 -18.08 -3.84
N TRP A 229 -1.22 -18.58 -5.09
CA TRP A 229 -2.16 -18.14 -6.11
C TRP A 229 -3.62 -18.14 -5.65
N ASN A 230 -4.02 -19.16 -4.93
CA ASN A 230 -5.40 -19.29 -4.44
C ASN A 230 -5.65 -18.58 -3.09
N ASP A 231 -4.59 -18.10 -2.45
CA ASP A 231 -4.66 -17.57 -1.09
C ASP A 231 -4.85 -16.05 -1.04
N PHE A 232 -4.66 -15.34 -2.18
CA PHE A 232 -4.78 -13.88 -2.26
C PHE A 232 -5.50 -13.43 -3.53
N ASP A 233 -5.98 -12.18 -3.54
CA ASP A 233 -6.67 -11.59 -4.67
C ASP A 233 -5.69 -11.00 -5.70
N GLY A 234 -4.42 -10.93 -5.35
CA GLY A 234 -3.33 -10.49 -6.22
C GLY A 234 -2.00 -10.43 -5.47
N PHE A 235 -0.98 -9.96 -6.20
CA PHE A 235 0.40 -9.94 -5.74
C PHE A 235 1.06 -8.61 -6.11
N MET A 236 1.94 -8.13 -5.22
CA MET A 236 2.77 -6.96 -5.48
C MET A 236 4.24 -7.36 -5.31
N ILE A 237 5.04 -7.19 -6.36
CA ILE A 237 6.47 -7.52 -6.42
C ILE A 237 7.33 -6.26 -6.34
#